data_be7043dce785339302e6ce7f97a95bdb
#
_entry.id   be7043dce785339302e6ce7f97a95bdb
#
_cell.length_a   1.000
_cell.length_b   1.000
_cell.length_c   1.000
_cell.angle_alpha   90.00
_cell.angle_beta   90.00
_cell.angle_gamma   90.00
#
_symmetry.space_group_name_H-M   'P 1'
#
loop_
_entity.id
_entity.type
_entity.pdbx_description
1 polymer ?
#
loop_
_entity_poly.entity_id
_entity_poly.type
_entity_poly.pdbx_seq_one_letter_code
_entity_poly.pdbx_strand_id
1 'polypeptide(L)'
;LPVCAPIICPPPSIPTFATLRVYKPSAGNNSLYRDTAVFECLPQHAMFGNDTITCTTHGNWTKLPECREVKCPFPSRPDNGFVNYPAKPTLYYKDKATFGCHDGYSLDGPEEIECTKLGNWSAMPSCKASCKLPVKKATVVYQGERVKIQEKFKNGMLHGDKVSFFCKNKE
;
A
#
# COMPACT_ATOMS: atom_id res chain seq x y z
N LEU A 1 -45.83 1.88 33.67
CA LEU A 1 -45.05 1.11 32.68
C LEU A 1 -43.74 1.85 32.40
N PRO A 2 -42.57 1.20 32.44
CA PRO A 2 -41.30 1.86 32.12
C PRO A 2 -41.34 2.32 30.66
N VAL A 3 -41.13 3.59 30.42
CA VAL A 3 -41.01 4.17 29.08
C VAL A 3 -39.54 4.03 28.64
N CYS A 4 -39.30 3.27 27.58
CA CYS A 4 -37.97 3.19 26.98
C CYS A 4 -37.70 4.50 26.22
N ALA A 5 -36.77 5.32 26.73
CA ALA A 5 -36.26 6.47 26.01
C ALA A 5 -35.20 6.03 24.97
N PRO A 6 -35.23 6.60 23.77
CA PRO A 6 -34.19 6.30 22.78
C PRO A 6 -32.82 6.79 23.26
N ILE A 7 -31.78 6.01 23.01
CA ILE A 7 -30.42 6.42 23.30
C ILE A 7 -29.96 7.34 22.17
N ILE A 8 -29.55 8.54 22.54
CA ILE A 8 -29.17 9.61 21.61
C ILE A 8 -27.68 9.96 21.80
N CYS A 9 -26.93 10.02 20.71
CA CYS A 9 -25.60 10.59 20.69
C CYS A 9 -25.63 11.99 20.08
N PRO A 10 -24.91 12.96 20.66
CA PRO A 10 -24.74 14.28 20.05
C PRO A 10 -23.94 14.16 18.76
N PRO A 11 -23.89 15.19 17.90
CA PRO A 11 -23.04 15.20 16.74
C PRO A 11 -21.57 14.87 17.12
N PRO A 12 -20.88 14.03 16.35
CA PRO A 12 -19.52 13.65 16.69
C PRO A 12 -18.56 14.84 16.55
N SER A 13 -17.61 14.97 17.48
CA SER A 13 -16.53 15.93 17.34
C SER A 13 -15.58 15.51 16.22
N ILE A 14 -15.13 16.47 15.42
CA ILE A 14 -14.21 16.21 14.33
C ILE A 14 -12.78 16.28 14.86
N PRO A 15 -11.97 15.21 14.74
CA PRO A 15 -10.56 15.22 15.16
C PRO A 15 -9.74 16.24 14.35
N THR A 16 -8.66 16.72 14.92
CA THR A 16 -7.72 17.60 14.23
C THR A 16 -7.18 16.89 12.97
N PHE A 17 -7.11 17.61 11.85
CA PHE A 17 -6.70 17.09 10.54
C PHE A 17 -7.58 15.98 9.96
N ALA A 18 -8.83 15.87 10.44
CA ALA A 18 -9.83 14.98 9.89
C ALA A 18 -11.00 15.75 9.27
N THR A 19 -11.72 15.08 8.40
CA THR A 19 -13.02 15.51 7.87
C THR A 19 -14.05 14.41 8.09
N LEU A 20 -15.29 14.80 8.19
CA LEU A 20 -16.42 13.87 8.31
C LEU A 20 -16.89 13.47 6.91
N ARG A 21 -16.55 12.26 6.50
CA ARG A 21 -16.84 11.74 5.16
C ARG A 21 -18.28 11.28 5.00
N VAL A 22 -18.79 10.55 6.00
CA VAL A 22 -20.18 10.06 6.02
C VAL A 22 -20.75 10.27 7.40
N TYR A 23 -21.86 10.99 7.46
CA TYR A 23 -22.63 11.16 8.67
C TYR A 23 -24.09 11.44 8.32
N LYS A 24 -24.97 10.56 8.73
CA LYS A 24 -26.43 10.70 8.55
C LYS A 24 -27.10 10.46 9.89
N PRO A 25 -27.36 11.52 10.67
CA PRO A 25 -28.05 11.38 11.94
C PRO A 25 -29.49 10.93 11.74
N SER A 26 -29.94 9.97 12.54
CA SER A 26 -31.31 9.40 12.45
C SER A 26 -32.33 10.15 13.26
N ALA A 27 -31.95 11.10 14.12
CA ALA A 27 -32.82 11.88 14.99
C ALA A 27 -32.56 13.40 14.87
N GLY A 28 -32.91 13.98 13.72
CA GLY A 28 -32.66 15.39 13.44
C GLY A 28 -31.15 15.70 13.37
N ASN A 29 -30.64 16.50 14.31
CA ASN A 29 -29.23 16.81 14.42
C ASN A 29 -28.43 15.78 15.26
N ASN A 30 -29.12 14.82 15.87
CA ASN A 30 -28.54 13.82 16.75
C ASN A 30 -28.63 12.43 16.13
N SER A 31 -27.78 11.53 16.58
CA SER A 31 -27.77 10.14 16.17
C SER A 31 -28.39 9.23 17.18
N LEU A 32 -28.96 8.14 16.72
CA LEU A 32 -29.51 7.07 17.57
C LEU A 32 -28.40 5.99 17.80
N TYR A 33 -28.67 5.14 18.79
CA TYR A 33 -27.88 3.96 19.03
C TYR A 33 -27.62 3.17 17.74
N ARG A 34 -26.37 2.78 17.50
CA ARG A 34 -25.86 2.12 16.31
C ARG A 34 -25.68 2.99 15.07
N ASP A 35 -26.07 4.26 15.07
CA ASP A 35 -25.67 5.16 14.00
C ASP A 35 -24.15 5.25 13.93
N THR A 36 -23.64 5.45 12.73
CA THR A 36 -22.21 5.50 12.46
C THR A 36 -21.80 6.83 11.84
N ALA A 37 -20.57 7.21 12.09
CA ALA A 37 -19.91 8.32 11.42
C ALA A 37 -18.54 7.85 10.90
N VAL A 38 -18.19 8.23 9.68
CA VAL A 38 -16.95 7.85 9.02
C VAL A 38 -16.09 9.07 8.79
N PHE A 39 -14.85 8.99 9.22
CA PHE A 39 -13.85 10.07 9.06
C PHE A 39 -12.85 9.76 7.97
N GLU A 40 -12.25 10.80 7.45
CA GLU A 40 -11.12 10.76 6.53
C GLU A 40 -10.08 11.79 6.97
N CYS A 41 -8.80 11.45 6.90
CA CYS A 41 -7.75 12.41 7.21
C CYS A 41 -7.49 13.35 6.03
N LEU A 42 -7.08 14.58 6.34
CA LEU A 42 -6.60 15.52 5.34
C LEU A 42 -5.39 14.95 4.59
N PRO A 43 -5.10 15.43 3.37
CA PRO A 43 -3.89 15.03 2.62
C PRO A 43 -2.64 15.11 3.49
N GLN A 44 -1.66 14.23 3.27
CA GLN A 44 -0.40 14.12 4.01
C GLN A 44 -0.53 13.56 5.44
N HIS A 45 -1.74 13.32 5.91
CA HIS A 45 -2.03 12.76 7.23
C HIS A 45 -2.45 11.31 7.13
N ALA A 46 -1.94 10.48 8.03
CA ALA A 46 -2.31 9.08 8.16
C ALA A 46 -3.27 8.88 9.32
N MET A 47 -4.22 7.98 9.15
CA MET A 47 -5.19 7.64 10.18
C MET A 47 -4.67 6.53 11.10
N PHE A 48 -4.80 6.80 12.40
CA PHE A 48 -4.55 5.83 13.46
C PHE A 48 -5.84 5.57 14.22
N GLY A 49 -6.21 4.31 14.35
CA GLY A 49 -7.50 3.88 14.87
C GLY A 49 -8.48 3.53 13.76
N ASN A 50 -9.76 3.37 14.12
CA ASN A 50 -10.82 3.03 13.18
C ASN A 50 -11.39 4.31 12.54
N ASP A 51 -11.57 4.30 11.24
CA ASP A 51 -12.20 5.41 10.50
C ASP A 51 -13.67 5.58 10.84
N THR A 52 -14.33 4.54 11.33
CA THR A 52 -15.76 4.48 11.64
C THR A 52 -15.96 4.45 13.15
N ILE A 53 -16.78 5.37 13.65
CA ILE A 53 -17.26 5.39 15.03
C ILE A 53 -18.75 5.07 15.08
N THR A 54 -19.18 4.51 16.19
CA THR A 54 -20.57 4.07 16.40
C THR A 54 -21.13 4.68 17.67
N CYS A 55 -22.40 5.11 17.63
CA CYS A 55 -23.14 5.56 18.81
C CYS A 55 -23.39 4.37 19.74
N THR A 56 -22.89 4.44 20.97
CA THR A 56 -22.96 3.35 21.95
C THR A 56 -24.25 3.40 22.79
N THR A 57 -24.46 2.34 23.56
CA THR A 57 -25.58 2.26 24.51
C THR A 57 -25.53 3.30 25.65
N HIS A 58 -24.38 3.96 25.83
CA HIS A 58 -24.18 5.00 26.84
C HIS A 58 -24.43 6.42 26.32
N GLY A 59 -24.91 6.58 25.07
CA GLY A 59 -25.19 7.89 24.49
C GLY A 59 -23.92 8.65 24.08
N ASN A 60 -22.82 7.96 23.90
CA ASN A 60 -21.55 8.52 23.41
C ASN A 60 -21.03 7.73 22.22
N TRP A 61 -20.07 8.30 21.52
CA TRP A 61 -19.39 7.65 20.40
C TRP A 61 -18.26 6.75 20.88
N THR A 62 -17.96 5.71 20.11
CA THR A 62 -16.73 4.94 20.26
C THR A 62 -15.51 5.85 20.09
N LYS A 63 -14.31 5.33 20.36
CA LYS A 63 -13.06 6.09 20.28
C LYS A 63 -12.89 6.72 18.89
N LEU A 64 -12.63 8.03 18.87
CA LEU A 64 -12.31 8.77 17.65
C LEU A 64 -10.97 8.33 17.05
N PRO A 65 -10.84 8.35 15.72
CA PRO A 65 -9.53 8.19 15.07
C PRO A 65 -8.64 9.40 15.33
N GLU A 66 -7.35 9.21 15.13
CA GLU A 66 -6.35 10.27 15.15
C GLU A 66 -5.71 10.41 13.77
N CYS A 67 -5.63 11.64 13.27
CA CYS A 67 -4.93 11.95 12.03
C CYS A 67 -3.60 12.63 12.34
N ARG A 68 -2.49 12.07 11.87
CA ARG A 68 -1.14 12.60 12.07
C ARG A 68 -0.45 12.85 10.75
N GLU A 69 0.24 13.99 10.62
CA GLU A 69 1.14 14.21 9.50
C GLU A 69 2.26 13.18 9.54
N VAL A 70 2.50 12.52 8.41
CA VAL A 70 3.56 11.51 8.28
C VAL A 70 4.47 11.88 7.13
N LYS A 71 5.77 11.92 7.40
CA LYS A 71 6.84 12.21 6.45
C LYS A 71 7.70 10.98 6.22
N CYS A 72 8.10 10.76 4.98
CA CYS A 72 9.10 9.75 4.62
C CYS A 72 10.40 10.43 4.21
N PRO A 73 11.57 9.83 4.52
CA PRO A 73 12.83 10.28 3.98
C PRO A 73 12.87 10.09 2.48
N PHE A 74 13.73 10.84 1.78
CA PHE A 74 13.95 10.59 0.36
C PHE A 74 14.49 9.18 0.14
N PRO A 75 13.90 8.41 -0.80
CA PRO A 75 14.35 7.05 -1.06
C PRO A 75 15.77 7.06 -1.65
N SER A 76 16.63 6.18 -1.17
CA SER A 76 17.99 6.07 -1.69
C SER A 76 17.99 5.45 -3.08
N ARG A 77 18.88 5.94 -3.94
CA ARG A 77 19.11 5.38 -5.25
C ARG A 77 19.74 3.98 -5.11
N PRO A 78 19.21 2.96 -5.80
CA PRO A 78 19.82 1.64 -5.80
C PRO A 78 21.13 1.63 -6.61
N ASP A 79 22.07 0.75 -6.25
CA ASP A 79 23.24 0.51 -7.06
C ASP A 79 22.83 0.00 -8.45
N ASN A 80 23.47 0.50 -9.51
CA ASN A 80 23.18 0.17 -10.90
C ASN A 80 21.73 0.45 -11.32
N GLY A 81 21.10 1.44 -10.73
CA GLY A 81 19.74 1.83 -11.02
C GLY A 81 19.45 3.31 -10.73
N PHE A 82 18.20 3.65 -10.78
CA PHE A 82 17.69 4.99 -10.52
C PHE A 82 16.39 4.93 -9.75
N VAL A 83 16.04 6.05 -9.14
CA VAL A 83 14.77 6.24 -8.43
C VAL A 83 14.15 7.56 -8.86
N ASN A 84 12.83 7.54 -9.10
CA ASN A 84 12.04 8.72 -9.39
C ASN A 84 11.01 8.91 -8.29
N TYR A 85 10.86 10.13 -7.82
CA TYR A 85 9.85 10.54 -6.84
C TYR A 85 9.39 11.97 -7.14
N PRO A 86 8.24 12.41 -6.58
CA PRO A 86 7.75 13.76 -6.81
C PRO A 86 8.77 14.83 -6.42
N ALA A 87 8.94 15.85 -7.26
CA ALA A 87 9.85 16.98 -7.00
C ALA A 87 9.24 17.92 -5.93
N LYS A 88 9.28 17.48 -4.69
CA LYS A 88 8.79 18.22 -3.51
C LYS A 88 9.90 18.38 -2.48
N PRO A 89 9.85 19.42 -1.64
CA PRO A 89 10.83 19.59 -0.54
C PRO A 89 10.70 18.51 0.53
N THR A 90 9.56 17.86 0.64
CA THR A 90 9.26 16.80 1.62
C THR A 90 8.32 15.78 1.00
N LEU A 91 8.57 14.51 1.30
CA LEU A 91 7.69 13.41 0.90
C LEU A 91 6.81 13.00 2.09
N TYR A 92 5.54 12.75 1.82
CA TYR A 92 4.52 12.50 2.81
C TYR A 92 3.85 11.14 2.62
N TYR A 93 3.04 10.77 3.56
CA TYR A 93 2.19 9.58 3.51
C TYR A 93 1.46 9.45 2.16
N LYS A 94 1.50 8.25 1.57
CA LYS A 94 0.99 7.90 0.24
C LYS A 94 1.76 8.48 -0.94
N ASP A 95 2.79 9.29 -0.75
CA ASP A 95 3.68 9.60 -1.86
C ASP A 95 4.36 8.32 -2.36
N LYS A 96 4.57 8.26 -3.67
CA LYS A 96 5.10 7.09 -4.35
C LYS A 96 6.45 7.37 -4.95
N ALA A 97 7.28 6.35 -5.01
CA ALA A 97 8.55 6.38 -5.71
C ALA A 97 8.65 5.17 -6.64
N THR A 98 9.23 5.36 -7.81
CA THR A 98 9.45 4.31 -8.81
C THR A 98 10.93 4.05 -9.00
N PHE A 99 11.28 2.79 -9.19
CA PHE A 99 12.65 2.33 -9.35
C PHE A 99 12.85 1.72 -10.74
N GLY A 100 14.04 1.89 -11.25
CA GLY A 100 14.47 1.23 -12.48
C GLY A 100 15.95 0.85 -12.39
N CYS A 101 16.37 -0.05 -13.26
CA CYS A 101 17.74 -0.52 -13.33
C CYS A 101 18.40 -0.12 -14.65
N HIS A 102 19.72 0.08 -14.62
CA HIS A 102 20.52 0.29 -15.81
C HIS A 102 20.57 -0.98 -16.67
N ASP A 103 21.00 -0.84 -17.93
CA ASP A 103 21.16 -1.95 -18.85
C ASP A 103 22.03 -3.06 -18.25
N GLY A 104 21.59 -4.31 -18.41
CA GLY A 104 22.28 -5.47 -17.86
C GLY A 104 21.90 -5.80 -16.40
N TYR A 105 20.99 -5.04 -15.81
CA TYR A 105 20.48 -5.27 -14.47
C TYR A 105 18.95 -5.40 -14.50
N SER A 106 18.40 -6.17 -13.57
CA SER A 106 16.97 -6.35 -13.38
C SER A 106 16.57 -6.02 -11.97
N LEU A 107 15.36 -5.46 -11.82
CA LEU A 107 14.84 -5.06 -10.52
C LEU A 107 14.46 -6.29 -9.70
N ASP A 108 15.02 -6.38 -8.49
CA ASP A 108 14.63 -7.35 -7.47
C ASP A 108 13.81 -6.63 -6.40
N GLY A 109 12.51 -6.84 -6.48
CA GLY A 109 11.52 -6.15 -5.66
C GLY A 109 10.47 -5.39 -6.49
N PRO A 110 9.58 -4.65 -5.84
CA PRO A 110 8.54 -3.89 -6.52
C PRO A 110 9.11 -2.67 -7.26
N GLU A 111 8.57 -2.39 -8.43
CA GLU A 111 8.92 -1.20 -9.22
C GLU A 111 8.43 0.10 -8.55
N GLU A 112 7.26 0.06 -7.91
CA GLU A 112 6.67 1.19 -7.20
C GLU A 112 6.59 0.90 -5.70
N ILE A 113 7.00 1.87 -4.90
CA ILE A 113 6.88 1.84 -3.44
C ILE A 113 6.10 3.06 -2.95
N GLU A 114 5.51 2.95 -1.77
CA GLU A 114 4.67 3.98 -1.18
C GLU A 114 5.15 4.34 0.24
N CYS A 115 5.09 5.62 0.58
CA CYS A 115 5.32 6.10 1.94
C CYS A 115 4.21 5.60 2.86
N THR A 116 4.57 4.75 3.82
CA THR A 116 3.61 4.14 4.75
C THR A 116 3.26 5.08 5.91
N LYS A 117 2.20 4.76 6.63
CA LYS A 117 1.77 5.50 7.82
C LYS A 117 2.78 5.45 8.98
N LEU A 118 3.80 4.60 8.90
CA LEU A 118 4.87 4.50 9.89
C LEU A 118 6.07 5.43 9.58
N GLY A 119 6.00 6.19 8.47
CA GLY A 119 7.08 7.10 8.07
C GLY A 119 8.24 6.41 7.36
N ASN A 120 8.04 5.21 6.84
CA ASN A 120 9.00 4.47 6.05
C ASN A 120 8.40 4.05 4.70
N TRP A 121 9.25 3.61 3.79
CA TRP A 121 8.82 3.08 2.51
C TRP A 121 8.35 1.63 2.63
N SER A 122 7.35 1.25 1.82
CA SER A 122 6.77 -0.10 1.81
C SER A 122 7.79 -1.19 1.46
N ALA A 123 8.80 -0.87 0.66
CA ALA A 123 9.90 -1.74 0.31
C ALA A 123 11.09 -0.91 -0.19
N MET A 124 12.27 -1.53 -0.32
CA MET A 124 13.44 -0.96 -0.97
C MET A 124 13.96 -1.98 -1.98
N PRO A 125 13.60 -1.86 -3.27
CA PRO A 125 14.08 -2.77 -4.30
C PRO A 125 15.57 -2.55 -4.61
N SER A 126 16.20 -3.56 -5.16
CA SER A 126 17.59 -3.52 -5.59
C SER A 126 17.74 -3.92 -7.05
N CYS A 127 18.82 -3.50 -7.68
CA CYS A 127 19.17 -3.92 -9.04
C CYS A 127 20.22 -5.04 -8.99
N LYS A 128 19.87 -6.19 -9.56
CA LYS A 128 20.76 -7.34 -9.67
C LYS A 128 21.15 -7.57 -11.13
N ALA A 129 22.40 -8.00 -11.35
CA ALA A 129 22.87 -8.35 -12.69
C ALA A 129 21.92 -9.36 -13.33
N SER A 130 21.49 -9.10 -14.56
CA SER A 130 20.63 -10.00 -15.33
C SER A 130 21.44 -10.76 -16.36
N CYS A 131 21.13 -12.04 -16.54
CA CYS A 131 21.74 -12.88 -17.56
C CYS A 131 20.83 -12.91 -18.80
N LYS A 132 21.41 -12.70 -19.99
CA LYS A 132 20.67 -12.93 -21.24
C LYS A 132 20.47 -14.42 -21.42
N LEU A 133 19.23 -14.83 -21.65
CA LEU A 133 18.92 -16.21 -21.92
C LEU A 133 19.44 -16.62 -23.31
N PRO A 134 20.12 -17.76 -23.42
CA PRO A 134 20.72 -18.18 -24.69
C PRO A 134 19.68 -18.59 -25.75
N VAL A 135 18.45 -18.88 -25.34
CA VAL A 135 17.37 -19.36 -26.22
C VAL A 135 16.09 -18.60 -25.97
N LYS A 136 15.55 -17.95 -27.00
CA LYS A 136 14.34 -17.11 -26.87
C LYS A 136 13.04 -17.92 -26.76
N LYS A 137 12.98 -19.16 -27.26
CA LYS A 137 11.78 -20.01 -27.29
C LYS A 137 12.09 -21.40 -26.73
N ALA A 138 11.99 -21.56 -25.44
CA ALA A 138 12.13 -22.85 -24.78
C ALA A 138 11.21 -22.93 -23.56
N THR A 139 10.89 -24.17 -23.19
CA THR A 139 10.28 -24.49 -21.89
C THR A 139 11.41 -24.94 -20.98
N VAL A 140 11.51 -24.36 -19.81
CA VAL A 140 12.54 -24.69 -18.81
C VAL A 140 11.88 -25.07 -17.49
N VAL A 141 12.62 -25.73 -16.62
CA VAL A 141 12.20 -25.91 -15.23
C VAL A 141 12.85 -24.81 -14.39
N TYR A 142 12.03 -24.04 -13.71
CA TYR A 142 12.41 -22.98 -12.79
C TYR A 142 11.69 -23.23 -11.46
N GLN A 143 12.44 -23.33 -10.38
CA GLN A 143 11.90 -23.66 -9.04
C GLN A 143 10.96 -24.90 -9.01
N GLY A 144 11.28 -25.90 -9.84
CA GLY A 144 10.51 -27.14 -9.92
C GLY A 144 9.33 -27.13 -10.90
N GLU A 145 8.98 -25.97 -11.47
CA GLU A 145 7.86 -25.83 -12.42
C GLU A 145 8.32 -25.67 -13.86
N ARG A 146 7.55 -26.22 -14.80
CA ARG A 146 7.79 -26.01 -16.24
C ARG A 146 7.21 -24.67 -16.67
N VAL A 147 8.07 -23.74 -17.08
CA VAL A 147 7.70 -22.41 -17.51
C VAL A 147 8.24 -22.07 -18.89
N LYS A 148 7.52 -21.29 -19.67
CA LYS A 148 8.03 -20.75 -20.93
C LYS A 148 8.95 -19.57 -20.65
N ILE A 149 10.15 -19.59 -21.22
CA ILE A 149 11.16 -18.55 -21.05
C ILE A 149 10.59 -17.17 -21.37
N GLN A 150 9.84 -17.05 -22.45
CA GLN A 150 9.29 -15.75 -22.90
C GLN A 150 8.28 -15.15 -21.94
N GLU A 151 7.55 -15.98 -21.19
CA GLU A 151 6.54 -15.52 -20.25
C GLU A 151 7.14 -15.18 -18.89
N LYS A 152 8.06 -16.02 -18.42
CA LYS A 152 8.64 -15.88 -17.07
C LYS A 152 9.79 -14.91 -17.00
N PHE A 153 10.64 -14.85 -18.04
CA PHE A 153 11.88 -14.07 -18.03
C PHE A 153 11.91 -13.01 -19.13
N LYS A 154 10.86 -12.21 -19.23
CA LYS A 154 10.75 -11.12 -20.22
C LYS A 154 11.94 -10.16 -20.19
N ASN A 155 12.47 -9.90 -19.01
CA ASN A 155 13.56 -8.94 -18.76
C ASN A 155 14.92 -9.62 -18.47
N GLY A 156 15.05 -10.94 -18.74
CA GLY A 156 16.24 -11.72 -18.40
C GLY A 156 16.11 -12.44 -17.07
N MET A 157 17.13 -13.20 -16.71
CA MET A 157 17.25 -13.90 -15.43
C MET A 157 18.09 -13.08 -14.45
N LEU A 158 17.78 -13.16 -13.18
CA LEU A 158 18.60 -12.57 -12.13
C LEU A 158 19.88 -13.37 -11.91
N HIS A 159 20.93 -12.71 -11.46
CA HIS A 159 22.15 -13.38 -11.07
C HIS A 159 21.89 -14.36 -9.93
N GLY A 160 22.27 -15.62 -10.12
CA GLY A 160 22.03 -16.69 -9.15
C GLY A 160 20.80 -17.55 -9.42
N ASP A 161 19.92 -17.15 -10.34
CA ASP A 161 18.82 -18.00 -10.79
C ASP A 161 19.35 -19.23 -11.55
N LYS A 162 18.74 -20.38 -11.30
CA LYS A 162 19.05 -21.66 -11.94
C LYS A 162 17.86 -22.13 -12.76
N VAL A 163 18.11 -22.46 -14.02
CA VAL A 163 17.12 -23.11 -14.89
C VAL A 163 17.72 -24.38 -15.48
N SER A 164 16.89 -25.40 -15.63
CA SER A 164 17.26 -26.64 -16.30
C SER A 164 16.59 -26.71 -17.66
N PHE A 165 17.37 -27.01 -18.69
CA PHE A 165 16.89 -27.19 -20.05
C PHE A 165 16.60 -28.66 -20.31
N PHE A 166 15.50 -28.94 -20.95
CA PHE A 166 15.15 -30.28 -21.42
C PHE A 166 15.20 -30.32 -22.94
N CYS A 167 16.03 -31.19 -23.49
CA CYS A 167 15.96 -31.53 -24.90
C CYS A 167 14.79 -32.49 -25.11
N LYS A 168 13.83 -32.13 -25.98
CA LYS A 168 12.86 -33.10 -26.47
C LYS A 168 13.62 -34.08 -27.38
N ASN A 169 13.79 -35.31 -26.94
CA ASN A 169 14.23 -36.37 -27.86
C ASN A 169 13.24 -36.40 -29.01
N LYS A 170 13.69 -36.15 -30.22
CA LYS A 170 12.97 -36.49 -31.42
C LYS A 170 13.09 -38.02 -31.53
N GLU A 171 11.98 -38.76 -31.28
CA GLU A 171 11.77 -40.06 -31.80
C GLU A 171 11.58 -39.99 -33.32
#